data_02b70aa4230b9278a3e232c5b97aa822
#
_entry.id   02b70aa4230b9278a3e232c5b97aa822
#
_cell.length_a   1.000
_cell.length_b   1.000
_cell.length_c   1.000
_cell.angle_alpha   90.00
_cell.angle_beta   90.00
_cell.angle_gamma   90.00
#
_symmetry.space_group_name_H-M   'P 1'
#
loop_
_entity.id
_entity.type
_entity.pdbx_description
1 polymer ?
#
loop_
_entity_poly.entity_id
_entity_poly.type
_entity_poly.pdbx_seq_one_letter_code
_entity_poly.pdbx_strand_id
1 'polypeptide(L)'
;TAEIVKQVTSIGAKRIAVFHQNDSYGKAGLDGVLRALKPLNLEPAALGTVERNTVDVAAAVKSILAGKPDAIVQISAYKSCAAFIREARKAGYGGAFYNVSFVGTKALADELGADARGVIVSQVMPYPYSPVSALSGEYLAAGKATDGDKFEPNYSSIEGFVAAKTFSEALKRMSGVPSPETLIASLESLRELNLGGFFVDFSATKHMGSRFVDLTILTSDGKVRR
;
A
#
# COMPACT_ATOMS: atom_id res chain seq x y z
N THR A 1 1.84 7.36 1.41
CA THR A 1 1.12 8.50 2.06
C THR A 1 1.14 9.75 1.20
N ALA A 2 2.29 10.18 0.65
CA ALA A 2 2.38 11.41 -0.15
C ALA A 2 1.39 11.43 -1.34
N GLU A 3 1.32 10.37 -2.14
CA GLU A 3 0.38 10.27 -3.26
C GLU A 3 -1.09 10.25 -2.79
N ILE A 4 -1.38 9.65 -1.63
CA ILE A 4 -2.72 9.71 -1.03
C ILE A 4 -3.07 11.17 -0.71
N VAL A 5 -2.21 11.89 0.02
CA VAL A 5 -2.46 13.29 0.37
C VAL A 5 -2.61 14.15 -0.87
N LYS A 6 -1.75 13.98 -1.88
CA LYS A 6 -1.83 14.68 -3.17
C LYS A 6 -3.19 14.42 -3.86
N GLN A 7 -3.64 13.17 -3.94
CA GLN A 7 -4.94 12.83 -4.53
C GLN A 7 -6.08 13.45 -3.74
N VAL A 8 -6.09 13.31 -2.41
CA VAL A 8 -7.14 13.87 -1.54
C VAL A 8 -7.25 15.38 -1.69
N THR A 9 -6.12 16.08 -1.71
CA THR A 9 -6.12 17.53 -1.84
C THR A 9 -6.44 18.00 -3.26
N SER A 10 -6.09 17.23 -4.29
CA SER A 10 -6.42 17.56 -5.69
C SER A 10 -7.93 17.58 -5.97
N ILE A 11 -8.71 16.82 -5.22
CA ILE A 11 -10.18 16.82 -5.29
C ILE A 11 -10.83 17.83 -4.34
N GLY A 12 -10.03 18.71 -3.72
CA GLY A 12 -10.51 19.81 -2.89
C GLY A 12 -10.73 19.47 -1.41
N ALA A 13 -10.45 18.25 -0.97
CA ALA A 13 -10.56 17.88 0.44
C ALA A 13 -9.45 18.53 1.27
N LYS A 14 -9.83 19.12 2.41
CA LYS A 14 -8.93 19.86 3.32
C LYS A 14 -8.85 19.24 4.71
N ARG A 15 -9.91 18.55 5.12
CA ARG A 15 -10.05 17.97 6.47
C ARG A 15 -9.67 16.48 6.38
N ILE A 16 -8.39 16.19 6.48
CA ILE A 16 -7.86 14.83 6.38
C ILE A 16 -7.65 14.29 7.80
N ALA A 17 -8.33 13.20 8.16
CA ALA A 17 -8.07 12.51 9.41
C ALA A 17 -7.19 11.28 9.21
N VAL A 18 -6.52 10.83 10.26
CA VAL A 18 -5.65 9.65 10.21
C VAL A 18 -6.07 8.65 11.28
N PHE A 19 -6.36 7.43 10.83
CA PHE A 19 -6.52 6.26 11.65
C PHE A 19 -5.27 5.38 11.54
N HIS A 20 -4.60 5.08 12.65
CA HIS A 20 -3.36 4.32 12.58
C HIS A 20 -3.20 3.31 13.73
N GLN A 21 -2.44 2.26 13.46
CA GLN A 21 -2.04 1.30 14.47
C GLN A 21 -1.13 1.97 15.52
N ASN A 22 -1.32 1.66 16.80
CA ASN A 22 -0.56 2.27 17.89
C ASN A 22 0.79 1.57 18.09
N ASP A 23 1.66 1.63 17.07
CA ASP A 23 3.02 1.12 17.11
C ASP A 23 3.94 1.90 16.15
N SER A 24 5.19 1.44 15.99
CA SER A 24 6.19 2.08 15.11
C SER A 24 5.72 2.16 13.65
N TYR A 25 5.01 1.13 13.16
CA TYR A 25 4.47 1.13 11.79
C TYR A 25 3.42 2.23 11.60
N GLY A 26 2.42 2.27 12.48
CA GLY A 26 1.37 3.29 12.39
C GLY A 26 1.91 4.71 12.57
N LYS A 27 2.88 4.90 13.49
CA LYS A 27 3.58 6.19 13.69
C LYS A 27 4.37 6.61 12.46
N ALA A 28 5.11 5.70 11.82
CA ALA A 28 5.85 6.00 10.58
C ALA A 28 4.90 6.42 9.43
N GLY A 29 3.73 5.79 9.33
CA GLY A 29 2.71 6.19 8.37
C GLY A 29 2.09 7.56 8.68
N LEU A 30 1.77 7.84 9.96
CA LEU A 30 1.32 9.16 10.42
C LEU A 30 2.35 10.24 10.07
N ASP A 31 3.63 10.02 10.39
CA ASP A 31 4.72 10.94 10.05
C ASP A 31 4.80 11.20 8.54
N GLY A 32 4.53 10.18 7.73
CA GLY A 32 4.46 10.31 6.29
C GLY A 32 3.29 11.19 5.82
N VAL A 33 2.13 11.13 6.49
CA VAL A 33 0.99 12.03 6.22
C VAL A 33 1.32 13.45 6.66
N LEU A 34 1.87 13.62 7.87
CA LEU A 34 2.26 14.94 8.39
C LEU A 34 3.26 15.65 7.48
N ARG A 35 4.29 14.93 7.02
CA ARG A 35 5.27 15.47 6.05
C ARG A 35 4.62 15.90 4.74
N ALA A 36 3.59 15.18 4.27
CA ALA A 36 2.89 15.54 3.03
C ALA A 36 1.93 16.72 3.20
N LEU A 37 1.33 16.91 4.38
CA LEU A 37 0.42 18.02 4.70
C LEU A 37 1.17 19.33 4.97
N LYS A 38 2.37 19.25 5.55
CA LYS A 38 3.15 20.45 5.98
C LYS A 38 3.37 21.48 4.87
N PRO A 39 3.78 21.13 3.63
CA PRO A 39 3.95 22.10 2.55
C PRO A 39 2.64 22.78 2.12
N LEU A 40 1.49 22.16 2.45
CA LEU A 40 0.16 22.67 2.14
C LEU A 40 -0.42 23.54 3.27
N ASN A 41 0.34 23.74 4.36
CA ASN A 41 -0.12 24.40 5.59
C ASN A 41 -1.39 23.74 6.15
N LEU A 42 -1.49 22.41 6.05
CA LEU A 42 -2.59 21.62 6.59
C LEU A 42 -2.10 20.77 7.77
N GLU A 43 -3.02 20.52 8.69
CA GLU A 43 -2.86 19.61 9.82
C GLU A 43 -3.94 18.53 9.75
N PRO A 44 -3.73 17.35 10.35
CA PRO A 44 -4.79 16.34 10.45
C PRO A 44 -6.02 16.90 11.18
N ALA A 45 -7.20 16.74 10.61
CA ALA A 45 -8.47 17.16 11.20
C ALA A 45 -8.80 16.40 12.50
N ALA A 46 -8.33 15.17 12.60
CA ALA A 46 -8.40 14.33 13.79
C ALA A 46 -7.46 13.12 13.67
N LEU A 47 -7.11 12.54 14.82
CA LEU A 47 -6.35 11.31 14.93
C LEU A 47 -7.14 10.26 15.70
N GLY A 48 -6.99 9.00 15.31
CA GLY A 48 -7.52 7.85 16.03
C GLY A 48 -6.57 6.67 15.94
N THR A 49 -6.47 5.89 16.99
CA THR A 49 -5.57 4.74 17.06
C THR A 49 -6.30 3.45 17.34
N VAL A 50 -5.68 2.35 16.95
CA VAL A 50 -6.08 0.99 17.31
C VAL A 50 -4.86 0.21 17.78
N GLU A 51 -5.01 -0.63 18.79
CA GLU A 51 -3.95 -1.51 19.22
C GLU A 51 -3.69 -2.61 18.20
N ARG A 52 -2.43 -3.01 18.09
CA ARG A 52 -2.02 -4.06 17.14
C ARG A 52 -2.79 -5.35 17.39
N ASN A 53 -3.24 -5.98 16.29
CA ASN A 53 -4.00 -7.24 16.30
C ASN A 53 -5.37 -7.16 17.01
N THR A 54 -5.94 -5.96 17.15
CA THR A 54 -7.30 -5.78 17.66
C THR A 54 -8.21 -5.15 16.60
N VAL A 55 -9.50 -5.20 16.86
CA VAL A 55 -10.55 -4.56 16.06
C VAL A 55 -11.41 -3.62 16.92
N ASP A 56 -10.91 -3.23 18.08
CA ASP A 56 -11.57 -2.26 18.95
C ASP A 56 -11.31 -0.84 18.42
N VAL A 57 -12.23 -0.38 17.58
CA VAL A 57 -12.11 0.88 16.83
C VAL A 57 -13.09 1.95 17.29
N ALA A 58 -13.97 1.65 18.25
CA ALA A 58 -15.07 2.54 18.64
C ALA A 58 -14.57 3.93 19.10
N ALA A 59 -13.53 3.96 19.94
CA ALA A 59 -12.95 5.22 20.41
C ALA A 59 -12.32 6.01 19.26
N ALA A 60 -11.63 5.33 18.32
CA ALA A 60 -11.02 5.95 17.16
C ALA A 60 -12.09 6.52 16.20
N VAL A 61 -13.17 5.80 15.95
CA VAL A 61 -14.30 6.27 15.11
C VAL A 61 -14.88 7.55 15.72
N LYS A 62 -15.18 7.54 17.03
CA LYS A 62 -15.73 8.72 17.73
C LYS A 62 -14.79 9.92 17.62
N SER A 63 -13.51 9.74 17.90
CA SER A 63 -12.50 10.82 17.82
C SER A 63 -12.40 11.38 16.40
N ILE A 64 -12.27 10.52 15.39
CA ILE A 64 -12.09 10.93 14.00
C ILE A 64 -13.34 11.65 13.47
N LEU A 65 -14.53 11.13 13.70
CA LEU A 65 -15.76 11.73 13.19
C LEU A 65 -16.09 13.05 13.87
N ALA A 66 -15.68 13.27 15.11
CA ALA A 66 -15.78 14.59 15.78
C ALA A 66 -14.99 15.66 15.01
N GLY A 67 -13.93 15.28 14.32
CA GLY A 67 -13.15 16.16 13.44
C GLY A 67 -13.84 16.47 12.11
N LYS A 68 -15.00 15.89 11.79
CA LYS A 68 -15.74 16.06 10.51
C LYS A 68 -14.83 15.97 9.28
N PRO A 69 -14.09 14.87 9.07
CA PRO A 69 -13.13 14.76 7.97
C PRO A 69 -13.81 14.63 6.61
N ASP A 70 -13.16 15.16 5.57
CA ASP A 70 -13.53 14.95 4.16
C ASP A 70 -13.01 13.58 3.69
N ALA A 71 -11.84 13.16 4.21
CA ALA A 71 -11.20 11.91 3.90
C ALA A 71 -10.47 11.33 5.14
N ILE A 72 -10.38 10.00 5.20
CA ILE A 72 -9.68 9.29 6.27
C ILE A 72 -8.57 8.43 5.67
N VAL A 73 -7.33 8.66 6.11
CA VAL A 73 -6.17 7.85 5.77
C VAL A 73 -5.99 6.78 6.84
N GLN A 74 -5.94 5.51 6.44
CA GLN A 74 -5.83 4.35 7.31
C GLN A 74 -4.45 3.69 7.18
N ILE A 75 -3.78 3.48 8.30
CA ILE A 75 -2.46 2.87 8.42
C ILE A 75 -2.52 1.78 9.48
N SER A 76 -3.13 0.67 9.12
CA SER A 76 -3.31 -0.50 9.99
C SER A 76 -3.47 -1.79 9.17
N ALA A 77 -3.63 -2.93 9.85
CA ALA A 77 -3.93 -4.20 9.21
C ALA A 77 -5.37 -4.24 8.67
N TYR A 78 -5.63 -5.12 7.69
CA TYR A 78 -6.93 -5.20 6.99
C TYR A 78 -8.14 -5.38 7.93
N LYS A 79 -8.04 -6.21 8.97
CA LYS A 79 -9.15 -6.44 9.92
C LYS A 79 -9.53 -5.17 10.69
N SER A 80 -8.53 -4.45 11.19
CA SER A 80 -8.76 -3.18 11.92
C SER A 80 -9.30 -2.10 10.97
N CYS A 81 -8.76 -2.02 9.75
CA CYS A 81 -9.24 -1.07 8.73
C CYS A 81 -10.69 -1.38 8.32
N ALA A 82 -11.03 -2.65 8.10
CA ALA A 82 -12.39 -3.05 7.77
C ALA A 82 -13.38 -2.78 8.90
N ALA A 83 -13.02 -3.10 10.14
CA ALA A 83 -13.84 -2.79 11.31
C ALA A 83 -14.09 -1.27 11.42
N PHE A 84 -13.04 -0.46 11.25
CA PHE A 84 -13.16 0.99 11.28
C PHE A 84 -14.08 1.53 10.17
N ILE A 85 -13.94 1.04 8.93
CA ILE A 85 -14.79 1.44 7.79
C ILE A 85 -16.25 1.15 8.09
N ARG A 86 -16.56 -0.06 8.58
CA ARG A 86 -17.94 -0.45 8.91
C ARG A 86 -18.53 0.43 10.01
N GLU A 87 -17.81 0.62 11.10
CA GLU A 87 -18.31 1.43 12.22
C GLU A 87 -18.44 2.91 11.84
N ALA A 88 -17.50 3.48 11.08
CA ALA A 88 -17.59 4.85 10.59
C ALA A 88 -18.80 5.05 9.66
N ARG A 89 -19.08 4.09 8.76
CA ARG A 89 -20.26 4.12 7.88
C ARG A 89 -21.55 4.00 8.67
N LYS A 90 -21.64 3.11 9.66
CA LYS A 90 -22.79 3.01 10.57
C LYS A 90 -23.03 4.32 11.32
N ALA A 91 -21.97 5.03 11.67
CA ALA A 91 -22.04 6.35 12.29
C ALA A 91 -22.34 7.51 11.31
N GLY A 92 -22.65 7.21 10.03
CA GLY A 92 -23.06 8.18 9.03
C GLY A 92 -21.92 8.79 8.21
N TYR A 93 -20.68 8.28 8.29
CA TYR A 93 -19.58 8.79 7.46
C TYR A 93 -19.70 8.31 6.01
N GLY A 94 -19.92 9.28 5.11
CA GLY A 94 -20.03 9.03 3.66
C GLY A 94 -18.80 9.45 2.85
N GLY A 95 -17.70 9.88 3.49
CA GLY A 95 -16.47 10.30 2.84
C GLY A 95 -15.59 9.13 2.40
N ALA A 96 -14.43 9.46 1.81
CA ALA A 96 -13.52 8.48 1.25
C ALA A 96 -12.56 7.89 2.30
N PHE A 97 -12.27 6.59 2.16
CA PHE A 97 -11.26 5.87 2.93
C PHE A 97 -10.07 5.57 2.03
N TYR A 98 -8.89 5.95 2.47
CA TYR A 98 -7.60 5.70 1.82
C TYR A 98 -6.74 4.79 2.67
N ASN A 99 -6.20 3.75 2.08
CA ASN A 99 -5.34 2.78 2.77
C ASN A 99 -3.95 2.77 2.14
N VAL A 100 -2.93 2.53 2.94
CA VAL A 100 -1.59 2.24 2.42
C VAL A 100 -1.49 0.78 1.97
N SER A 101 -0.62 0.47 1.01
CA SER A 101 -0.47 -0.86 0.37
C SER A 101 -0.31 -2.01 1.37
N PHE A 102 0.34 -1.74 2.52
CA PHE A 102 0.57 -2.74 3.57
C PHE A 102 -0.73 -3.32 4.17
N VAL A 103 -1.86 -2.66 3.97
CA VAL A 103 -3.17 -3.19 4.41
C VAL A 103 -3.46 -4.58 3.80
N GLY A 104 -2.89 -4.90 2.63
CA GLY A 104 -3.19 -6.10 1.88
C GLY A 104 -4.52 -5.98 1.13
N THR A 105 -4.44 -5.48 -0.11
CA THR A 105 -5.63 -5.08 -0.89
C THR A 105 -6.66 -6.19 -1.04
N LYS A 106 -6.22 -7.43 -1.38
CA LYS A 106 -7.13 -8.58 -1.50
C LYS A 106 -7.75 -8.93 -0.16
N ALA A 107 -6.96 -9.01 0.90
CA ALA A 107 -7.44 -9.34 2.24
C ALA A 107 -8.45 -8.30 2.76
N LEU A 108 -8.23 -7.01 2.47
CA LEU A 108 -9.18 -5.95 2.81
C LEU A 108 -10.47 -6.07 2.01
N ALA A 109 -10.38 -6.36 0.71
CA ALA A 109 -11.56 -6.53 -0.16
C ALA A 109 -12.40 -7.75 0.28
N ASP A 110 -11.75 -8.88 0.55
CA ASP A 110 -12.41 -10.11 1.03
C ASP A 110 -13.09 -9.87 2.41
N GLU A 111 -12.40 -9.19 3.33
CA GLU A 111 -12.93 -8.85 4.65
C GLU A 111 -14.14 -7.92 4.57
N LEU A 112 -14.10 -6.91 3.69
CA LEU A 112 -15.18 -5.93 3.54
C LEU A 112 -16.39 -6.47 2.77
N GLY A 113 -16.17 -7.34 1.78
CA GLY A 113 -17.23 -7.77 0.87
C GLY A 113 -17.88 -6.58 0.16
N ALA A 114 -19.21 -6.45 0.23
CA ALA A 114 -19.94 -5.34 -0.38
C ALA A 114 -19.53 -3.95 0.17
N ASP A 115 -19.05 -3.90 1.41
CA ASP A 115 -18.53 -2.67 2.03
C ASP A 115 -17.21 -2.20 1.44
N ALA A 116 -16.58 -2.95 0.52
CA ALA A 116 -15.35 -2.53 -0.14
C ALA A 116 -15.55 -1.34 -1.12
N ARG A 117 -16.79 -1.13 -1.59
CA ARG A 117 -17.07 -0.10 -2.60
C ARG A 117 -16.53 1.28 -2.21
N GLY A 118 -15.69 1.85 -3.10
CA GLY A 118 -15.17 3.20 -2.94
C GLY A 118 -13.97 3.31 -1.98
N VAL A 119 -13.50 2.20 -1.44
CA VAL A 119 -12.27 2.19 -0.62
C VAL A 119 -11.06 2.25 -1.54
N ILE A 120 -10.15 3.18 -1.26
CA ILE A 120 -8.96 3.44 -2.08
C ILE A 120 -7.74 2.86 -1.38
N VAL A 121 -6.84 2.25 -2.17
CA VAL A 121 -5.58 1.69 -1.67
C VAL A 121 -4.42 2.18 -2.54
N SER A 122 -3.38 2.73 -1.91
CA SER A 122 -2.14 3.02 -2.61
C SER A 122 -1.37 1.73 -2.88
N GLN A 123 -0.81 1.59 -4.06
CA GLN A 123 -0.08 0.39 -4.49
C GLN A 123 1.37 0.75 -4.78
N VAL A 124 2.29 -0.07 -4.31
CA VAL A 124 3.74 0.07 -4.56
C VAL A 124 4.24 -0.85 -5.68
N MET A 125 3.32 -1.64 -6.26
CA MET A 125 3.55 -2.55 -7.36
C MET A 125 2.63 -2.24 -8.54
N PRO A 126 3.03 -2.58 -9.78
CA PRO A 126 2.17 -2.48 -10.95
C PRO A 126 0.92 -3.36 -10.83
N TYR A 127 -0.09 -3.05 -11.62
CA TYR A 127 -1.37 -3.77 -11.64
C TYR A 127 -1.17 -5.27 -11.96
N PRO A 128 -1.53 -6.18 -11.05
CA PRO A 128 -1.20 -7.60 -11.18
C PRO A 128 -2.24 -8.43 -11.96
N TYR A 129 -3.43 -7.89 -12.22
CA TYR A 129 -4.58 -8.67 -12.70
C TYR A 129 -4.66 -8.78 -14.23
N SER A 130 -3.80 -8.07 -14.97
CA SER A 130 -3.73 -8.14 -16.43
C SER A 130 -2.32 -7.77 -16.93
N PRO A 131 -1.93 -8.20 -18.14
CA PRO A 131 -0.58 -7.99 -18.68
C PRO A 131 -0.38 -6.55 -19.20
N VAL A 132 -0.53 -5.56 -18.32
CA VAL A 132 -0.36 -4.12 -18.64
C VAL A 132 1.10 -3.72 -18.88
N SER A 133 2.05 -4.58 -18.52
CA SER A 133 3.49 -4.43 -18.72
C SER A 133 4.12 -5.79 -18.93
N ALA A 134 5.38 -5.82 -19.41
CA ALA A 134 6.12 -7.07 -19.54
C ALA A 134 6.28 -7.77 -18.19
N LEU A 135 6.53 -7.01 -17.12
CA LEU A 135 6.59 -7.55 -15.74
C LEU A 135 5.29 -8.23 -15.33
N SER A 136 4.14 -7.58 -15.54
CA SER A 136 2.83 -8.16 -15.20
C SER A 136 2.56 -9.42 -16.03
N GLY A 137 2.94 -9.43 -17.31
CA GLY A 137 2.82 -10.60 -18.17
C GLY A 137 3.66 -11.79 -17.70
N GLU A 138 4.92 -11.56 -17.36
CA GLU A 138 5.81 -12.59 -16.80
C GLU A 138 5.28 -13.14 -15.47
N TYR A 139 4.82 -12.26 -14.56
CA TYR A 139 4.24 -12.65 -13.29
C TYR A 139 3.01 -13.57 -13.47
N LEU A 140 2.09 -13.18 -14.36
CA LEU A 140 0.89 -13.98 -14.64
C LEU A 140 1.24 -15.33 -15.27
N ALA A 141 2.22 -15.37 -16.19
CA ALA A 141 2.69 -16.60 -16.81
C ALA A 141 3.36 -17.53 -15.78
N ALA A 142 4.22 -16.99 -14.93
CA ALA A 142 4.89 -17.74 -13.87
C ALA A 142 3.90 -18.33 -12.86
N GLY A 143 2.93 -17.53 -12.40
CA GLY A 143 1.90 -18.00 -11.48
C GLY A 143 1.04 -19.12 -12.08
N LYS A 144 0.63 -18.96 -13.34
CA LYS A 144 -0.12 -20.00 -14.05
C LYS A 144 0.70 -21.28 -14.27
N ALA A 145 1.99 -21.16 -14.52
CA ALA A 145 2.87 -22.33 -14.69
C ALA A 145 3.07 -23.09 -13.36
N THR A 146 3.03 -22.41 -12.22
CA THR A 146 3.25 -23.00 -10.89
C THR A 146 1.96 -23.58 -10.30
N ASP A 147 0.86 -22.81 -10.30
CA ASP A 147 -0.38 -23.16 -9.59
C ASP A 147 -1.55 -23.47 -10.54
N GLY A 148 -1.36 -23.37 -11.86
CA GLY A 148 -2.39 -23.62 -12.85
C GLY A 148 -3.61 -22.72 -12.67
N ASP A 149 -4.80 -23.30 -12.70
CA ASP A 149 -6.06 -22.57 -12.55
C ASP A 149 -6.36 -22.10 -11.09
N LYS A 150 -5.54 -22.53 -10.13
CA LYS A 150 -5.64 -22.07 -8.73
C LYS A 150 -4.90 -20.76 -8.47
N PHE A 151 -4.12 -20.29 -9.44
CA PHE A 151 -3.38 -19.06 -9.29
C PHE A 151 -4.31 -17.84 -9.22
N GLU A 152 -4.27 -17.14 -8.11
CA GLU A 152 -4.99 -15.88 -7.88
C GLU A 152 -4.01 -14.70 -7.82
N PRO A 153 -3.89 -13.91 -8.91
CA PRO A 153 -3.00 -12.75 -8.91
C PRO A 153 -3.44 -11.71 -7.87
N ASN A 154 -2.46 -11.13 -7.18
CA ASN A 154 -2.70 -10.05 -6.22
C ASN A 154 -1.44 -9.21 -6.01
N TYR A 155 -1.58 -8.06 -5.35
CA TYR A 155 -0.46 -7.14 -5.13
C TYR A 155 0.64 -7.71 -4.24
N SER A 156 0.32 -8.52 -3.25
CA SER A 156 1.33 -9.14 -2.37
C SER A 156 2.16 -10.17 -3.12
N SER A 157 1.55 -10.98 -3.98
CA SER A 157 2.28 -12.00 -4.73
C SER A 157 3.13 -11.42 -5.86
N ILE A 158 2.69 -10.35 -6.54
CA ILE A 158 3.57 -9.65 -7.51
C ILE A 158 4.74 -8.94 -6.81
N GLU A 159 4.54 -8.43 -5.60
CA GLU A 159 5.63 -7.86 -4.80
C GLU A 159 6.69 -8.92 -4.47
N GLY A 160 6.28 -10.11 -4.04
CA GLY A 160 7.17 -11.26 -3.85
C GLY A 160 7.88 -11.68 -5.13
N PHE A 161 7.18 -11.68 -6.27
CA PHE A 161 7.76 -11.96 -7.58
C PHE A 161 8.83 -10.94 -7.96
N VAL A 162 8.57 -9.65 -7.77
CA VAL A 162 9.54 -8.55 -8.03
C VAL A 162 10.75 -8.67 -7.10
N ALA A 163 10.54 -8.98 -5.82
CA ALA A 163 11.63 -9.19 -4.88
C ALA A 163 12.53 -10.34 -5.30
N ALA A 164 11.95 -11.50 -5.67
CA ALA A 164 12.68 -12.66 -6.15
C ALA A 164 13.44 -12.36 -7.46
N LYS A 165 12.80 -11.66 -8.39
CA LYS A 165 13.44 -11.25 -9.65
C LYS A 165 14.61 -10.30 -9.42
N THR A 166 14.45 -9.32 -8.53
CA THR A 166 15.52 -8.38 -8.14
C THR A 166 16.69 -9.13 -7.49
N PHE A 167 16.40 -10.04 -6.58
CA PHE A 167 17.41 -10.88 -5.92
C PHE A 167 18.15 -11.75 -6.93
N SER A 168 17.44 -12.37 -7.87
CA SER A 168 18.04 -13.19 -8.93
C SER A 168 18.99 -12.37 -9.81
N GLU A 169 18.62 -11.13 -10.15
CA GLU A 169 19.52 -10.24 -10.92
C GLU A 169 20.78 -9.84 -10.12
N ALA A 170 20.64 -9.66 -8.80
CA ALA A 170 21.81 -9.43 -7.95
C ALA A 170 22.72 -10.66 -7.91
N LEU A 171 22.17 -11.86 -7.77
CA LEU A 171 22.97 -13.09 -7.78
C LEU A 171 23.72 -13.31 -9.10
N LYS A 172 23.11 -13.02 -10.25
CA LYS A 172 23.75 -13.11 -11.56
C LYS A 172 24.96 -12.17 -11.72
N ARG A 173 24.93 -11.03 -11.03
CA ARG A 173 25.99 -10.01 -11.07
C ARG A 173 27.04 -10.20 -9.98
N MET A 174 26.76 -11.07 -9.01
CA MET A 174 27.67 -11.32 -7.90
C MET A 174 28.95 -12.00 -8.40
N SER A 175 30.08 -11.52 -7.96
CA SER A 175 31.40 -12.06 -8.27
C SER A 175 32.12 -12.52 -7.01
N GLY A 176 33.00 -13.53 -7.16
CA GLY A 176 33.76 -14.08 -6.05
C GLY A 176 32.99 -15.10 -5.19
N VAL A 177 33.43 -15.27 -3.95
CA VAL A 177 32.79 -16.20 -3.00
C VAL A 177 31.50 -15.57 -2.48
N PRO A 178 30.37 -16.30 -2.51
CA PRO A 178 29.12 -15.80 -1.95
C PRO A 178 29.24 -15.48 -0.46
N SER A 179 28.92 -14.23 -0.10
CA SER A 179 28.83 -13.75 1.27
C SER A 179 27.77 -12.65 1.38
N PRO A 180 27.31 -12.28 2.59
CA PRO A 180 26.43 -11.13 2.76
C PRO A 180 26.99 -9.84 2.13
N GLU A 181 28.29 -9.60 2.26
CA GLU A 181 28.96 -8.40 1.75
C GLU A 181 28.96 -8.36 0.22
N THR A 182 29.30 -9.49 -0.44
CA THR A 182 29.27 -9.58 -1.92
C THR A 182 27.84 -9.47 -2.45
N LEU A 183 26.84 -9.98 -1.74
CA LEU A 183 25.45 -9.80 -2.10
C LEU A 183 24.98 -8.33 -1.96
N ILE A 184 25.32 -7.68 -0.85
CA ILE A 184 25.01 -6.25 -0.65
C ILE A 184 25.65 -5.41 -1.76
N ALA A 185 26.93 -5.60 -2.04
CA ALA A 185 27.63 -4.89 -3.11
C ALA A 185 26.96 -5.12 -4.48
N SER A 186 26.52 -6.35 -4.75
CA SER A 186 25.79 -6.67 -5.98
C SER A 186 24.42 -5.98 -6.05
N LEU A 187 23.65 -5.97 -4.97
CA LEU A 187 22.38 -5.25 -4.88
C LEU A 187 22.58 -3.74 -5.08
N GLU A 188 23.58 -3.15 -4.44
CA GLU A 188 23.92 -1.72 -4.57
C GLU A 188 24.39 -1.33 -5.97
N SER A 189 24.84 -2.31 -6.78
CA SER A 189 25.18 -2.12 -8.19
C SER A 189 23.99 -2.07 -9.15
N LEU A 190 22.78 -2.43 -8.68
CA LEU A 190 21.57 -2.42 -9.49
C LEU A 190 21.10 -0.97 -9.71
N ARG A 191 21.60 -0.36 -10.80
CA ARG A 191 21.22 0.98 -11.21
C ARG A 191 20.20 0.90 -12.33
N GLU A 192 19.08 1.62 -12.15
CA GLU A 192 18.00 1.73 -13.15
C GLU A 192 17.63 0.38 -13.79
N LEU A 193 17.67 -0.69 -12.99
CA LEU A 193 17.32 -2.03 -13.46
C LEU A 193 15.86 -2.07 -13.90
N ASN A 194 15.64 -2.25 -15.20
CA ASN A 194 14.32 -2.40 -15.78
C ASN A 194 13.85 -3.86 -15.71
N LEU A 195 12.86 -4.13 -14.88
CA LEU A 195 12.24 -5.45 -14.70
C LEU A 195 11.01 -5.65 -15.60
N GLY A 196 10.96 -5.01 -16.77
CA GLY A 196 9.81 -5.10 -17.68
C GLY A 196 8.79 -3.99 -17.47
N GLY A 197 9.29 -2.76 -17.33
CA GLY A 197 8.50 -1.55 -17.10
C GLY A 197 8.40 -1.13 -15.63
N PHE A 198 8.96 -1.90 -14.71
CA PHE A 198 9.16 -1.53 -13.32
C PHE A 198 10.66 -1.36 -13.05
N PHE A 199 11.05 -0.22 -12.51
CA PHE A 199 12.45 0.12 -12.31
C PHE A 199 12.87 -0.04 -10.85
N VAL A 200 14.03 -0.68 -10.65
CA VAL A 200 14.69 -0.82 -9.36
C VAL A 200 16.05 -0.12 -9.43
N ASP A 201 16.34 0.72 -8.44
CA ASP A 201 17.56 1.52 -8.38
C ASP A 201 18.09 1.59 -6.94
N PHE A 202 19.17 0.86 -6.67
CA PHE A 202 19.86 0.85 -5.39
C PHE A 202 21.22 1.54 -5.46
N SER A 203 21.74 1.92 -4.30
CA SER A 203 23.14 2.37 -4.12
C SER A 203 23.57 2.19 -2.67
N ALA A 204 24.86 2.34 -2.39
CA ALA A 204 25.39 2.30 -1.03
C ALA A 204 24.73 3.31 -0.05
N THR A 205 24.13 4.38 -0.58
CA THR A 205 23.43 5.40 0.22
C THR A 205 21.91 5.37 0.06
N LYS A 206 21.37 4.45 -0.78
CA LYS A 206 19.94 4.37 -1.08
C LYS A 206 19.52 2.91 -1.23
N HIS A 207 18.89 2.37 -0.20
CA HIS A 207 18.37 0.99 -0.18
C HIS A 207 16.86 0.92 -0.46
N MET A 208 16.23 2.02 -0.82
CA MET A 208 14.85 2.05 -1.31
C MET A 208 14.87 1.94 -2.84
N GLY A 209 14.55 0.74 -3.36
CA GLY A 209 14.73 0.40 -4.76
C GLY A 209 13.73 1.02 -5.72
N SER A 210 12.53 1.38 -5.27
CA SER A 210 11.50 1.97 -6.15
C SER A 210 10.76 3.12 -5.46
N ARG A 211 10.27 4.06 -6.27
CA ARG A 211 9.35 5.13 -5.85
C ARG A 211 7.99 5.01 -6.53
N PHE A 212 7.73 3.87 -7.16
CA PHE A 212 6.45 3.63 -7.82
C PHE A 212 5.32 3.64 -6.79
N VAL A 213 4.31 4.47 -7.04
CA VAL A 213 3.04 4.48 -6.32
C VAL A 213 1.91 4.72 -7.30
N ASP A 214 0.88 3.89 -7.22
CA ASP A 214 -0.38 4.04 -7.95
C ASP A 214 -1.54 4.05 -6.96
N LEU A 215 -2.72 4.50 -7.35
CA LEU A 215 -3.93 4.45 -6.52
C LEU A 215 -4.95 3.57 -7.20
N THR A 216 -5.57 2.71 -6.43
CA THR A 216 -6.64 1.82 -6.88
C THR A 216 -7.88 1.96 -6.02
N ILE A 217 -9.02 1.66 -6.59
CA ILE A 217 -10.31 1.69 -5.92
C ILE A 217 -10.92 0.29 -5.90
N LEU A 218 -11.50 -0.07 -4.77
CA LEU A 218 -12.26 -1.31 -4.62
C LEU A 218 -13.70 -1.14 -5.06
N THR A 219 -14.22 -2.13 -5.76
CA THR A 219 -15.63 -2.22 -6.17
C THR A 219 -16.44 -3.07 -5.19
N SER A 220 -17.76 -3.01 -5.27
CA SER A 220 -18.65 -3.78 -4.40
C SER A 220 -18.56 -5.31 -4.59
N ASP A 221 -18.03 -5.76 -5.73
CA ASP A 221 -17.75 -7.17 -6.01
C ASP A 221 -16.31 -7.57 -5.65
N GLY A 222 -15.60 -6.73 -4.86
CA GLY A 222 -14.24 -6.99 -4.39
C GLY A 222 -13.15 -6.83 -5.44
N LYS A 223 -13.48 -6.40 -6.67
CA LYS A 223 -12.48 -6.18 -7.71
C LYS A 223 -11.72 -4.89 -7.50
N VAL A 224 -10.49 -4.88 -8.01
CA VAL A 224 -9.60 -3.72 -7.98
C VAL A 224 -9.64 -3.00 -9.33
N ARG A 225 -9.82 -1.69 -9.31
CA ARG A 225 -9.79 -0.81 -10.49
C ARG A 225 -8.72 0.28 -10.32
N ARG A 226 -8.18 0.71 -11.46
CA ARG A 226 -7.25 1.86 -11.55
C ARG A 226 -8.01 3.10 -11.97
#